data_2f209ce1b55579019c632a8bdb636843
#
_entry.id   2f209ce1b55579019c632a8bdb636843
#
_cell.length_a   1.000
_cell.length_b   1.000
_cell.length_c   1.000
_cell.angle_alpha   90.00
_cell.angle_beta   90.00
_cell.angle_gamma   90.00
#
_symmetry.space_group_name_H-M   'P 1'
#
loop_
_entity.id
_entity.type
_entity.pdbx_description
1 polymer ?
#
loop_
_entity_poly.entity_id
_entity_poly.type
_entity_poly.pdbx_seq_one_letter_code
_entity_poly.pdbx_strand_id
1 'polypeptide(L)'
;MDVFGCRTKYFDEDGKGPAMDDKVRLSRRQLLILVSSSIVATPLTGLANDTTPDIHVVKDPQCGCCNAWIKILETEGFGVTTEDSSSSLLTEFKIESGIPKDMMSCHTAKVDGYFIEGHVPATDIKRLIADRPDALGLAVPAMPYGSPGMGPEDEREAYDVFIVRTDGATEVFQHYPKAGIRV
;
A
#
# COMPACT_ATOMS: atom_id res chain seq x y z
N MET A 1 52.66 -8.68 11.03
CA MET A 1 52.61 -9.53 12.22
C MET A 1 51.31 -10.27 12.11
N ASP A 2 51.20 -11.34 11.29
CA ASP A 2 51.47 -12.74 11.66
C ASP A 2 50.61 -13.17 12.82
N VAL A 3 49.77 -14.24 12.78
CA VAL A 3 50.04 -15.64 12.36
C VAL A 3 48.67 -16.37 12.25
N PHE A 4 48.29 -16.98 11.18
CA PHE A 4 48.32 -18.41 10.86
C PHE A 4 48.12 -19.38 12.04
N GLY A 5 47.10 -20.23 11.90
CA GLY A 5 46.90 -21.39 12.75
C GLY A 5 46.02 -22.43 12.04
N CYS A 6 46.57 -23.01 11.01
CA CYS A 6 46.11 -24.26 10.37
C CYS A 6 46.57 -25.45 11.22
N ARG A 7 45.75 -26.49 11.40
CA ARG A 7 46.20 -27.87 11.61
C ARG A 7 45.04 -28.85 11.54
N THR A 8 45.03 -29.60 10.53
CA THR A 8 45.71 -30.88 10.15
C THR A 8 45.14 -32.13 10.81
N LYS A 9 44.59 -32.96 9.96
CA LYS A 9 44.84 -34.38 9.79
C LYS A 9 44.85 -35.26 11.05
N TYR A 10 43.87 -36.12 11.08
CA TYR A 10 44.05 -37.44 11.70
C TYR A 10 44.02 -38.52 10.62
N PHE A 11 45.20 -38.87 10.14
CA PHE A 11 45.46 -40.13 9.44
C PHE A 11 46.32 -40.95 10.37
N ASP A 12 45.82 -42.17 10.62
CA ASP A 12 46.51 -43.18 11.41
C ASP A 12 47.61 -43.85 10.56
N GLU A 13 48.72 -44.25 11.17
CA GLU A 13 49.93 -44.71 10.51
C GLU A 13 49.83 -46.05 9.78
N ASP A 14 48.69 -46.74 9.80
CA ASP A 14 48.55 -48.06 9.20
C ASP A 14 47.69 -48.15 7.94
N GLY A 15 47.28 -47.04 7.35
CA GLY A 15 46.71 -47.02 5.98
C GLY A 15 45.51 -47.89 5.72
N LYS A 16 44.76 -48.33 6.75
CA LYS A 16 43.56 -49.15 6.59
C LYS A 16 42.32 -48.36 6.98
N GLY A 17 41.60 -47.88 5.97
CA GLY A 17 40.22 -47.44 6.15
C GLY A 17 39.29 -48.58 6.59
N PRO A 18 38.19 -48.28 7.31
CA PRO A 18 37.26 -49.32 7.75
C PRO A 18 36.59 -50.00 6.55
N ALA A 19 36.65 -51.33 6.55
CA ALA A 19 36.01 -52.17 5.56
C ALA A 19 34.50 -51.92 5.55
N MET A 20 33.97 -51.47 4.44
CA MET A 20 32.53 -51.45 4.16
C MET A 20 32.10 -52.87 3.77
N ASP A 21 31.61 -53.62 4.74
CA ASP A 21 30.81 -54.79 4.46
C ASP A 21 29.55 -54.73 5.31
N ASP A 22 28.47 -54.32 4.70
CA ASP A 22 27.20 -54.94 4.98
C ASP A 22 26.19 -54.58 3.86
N LYS A 23 25.89 -55.60 3.04
CA LYS A 23 24.83 -55.57 2.06
C LYS A 23 23.50 -55.68 2.78
N VAL A 24 22.91 -54.54 3.15
CA VAL A 24 21.52 -54.50 3.58
C VAL A 24 20.65 -54.87 2.38
N ARG A 25 20.29 -56.14 2.28
CA ARG A 25 19.27 -56.64 1.36
C ARG A 25 17.90 -56.21 1.86
N LEU A 26 17.44 -55.05 1.39
CA LEU A 26 16.05 -54.64 1.58
C LEU A 26 15.11 -55.62 0.84
N SER A 27 14.30 -56.34 1.59
CA SER A 27 13.31 -57.25 1.02
C SER A 27 12.22 -56.42 0.30
N ARG A 28 11.71 -56.95 -0.84
CA ARG A 28 10.64 -56.33 -1.64
C ARG A 28 9.38 -55.97 -0.81
N ARG A 29 9.20 -56.54 0.39
CA ARG A 29 8.10 -56.23 1.30
C ARG A 29 8.33 -54.95 2.13
N GLN A 30 9.56 -54.51 2.34
CA GLN A 30 9.88 -53.28 3.08
C GLN A 30 9.81 -52.03 2.25
N LEU A 31 9.79 -52.15 0.90
CA LEU A 31 9.69 -50.99 -0.03
C LEU A 31 8.28 -50.44 -0.16
N LEU A 32 7.25 -51.09 0.40
CA LEU A 32 5.85 -50.67 0.25
C LEU A 32 5.30 -49.87 1.45
N ILE A 33 6.11 -49.57 2.48
CA ILE A 33 5.65 -48.87 3.70
C ILE A 33 6.11 -47.40 3.73
N LEU A 34 6.90 -46.91 2.76
CA LEU A 34 7.47 -45.59 2.78
C LEU A 34 6.75 -44.55 1.89
N VAL A 35 5.56 -44.83 1.38
CA VAL A 35 4.80 -43.88 0.54
C VAL A 35 3.43 -43.63 1.15
N SER A 36 3.40 -43.10 2.35
CA SER A 36 2.17 -42.54 2.94
C SER A 36 2.49 -41.43 3.95
N SER A 37 3.45 -40.58 3.65
CA SER A 37 3.51 -39.26 4.30
C SER A 37 2.65 -38.31 3.49
N SER A 38 1.37 -38.30 3.78
CA SER A 38 0.45 -37.26 3.36
C SER A 38 0.98 -35.92 3.90
N ILE A 39 1.65 -35.17 3.05
CA ILE A 39 1.96 -33.76 3.31
C ILE A 39 0.60 -33.06 3.35
N VAL A 40 0.04 -32.90 4.54
CA VAL A 40 -1.07 -32.00 4.79
C VAL A 40 -0.48 -30.60 4.54
N ALA A 41 -0.58 -30.12 3.30
CA ALA A 41 -0.36 -28.73 2.98
C ALA A 41 -1.46 -27.93 3.70
N THR A 42 -1.18 -27.48 4.92
CA THR A 42 -2.01 -26.47 5.58
C THR A 42 -1.92 -25.21 4.72
N PRO A 43 -3.03 -24.71 4.18
CA PRO A 43 -3.00 -23.40 3.54
C PRO A 43 -2.57 -22.39 4.62
N LEU A 44 -1.42 -21.77 4.41
CA LEU A 44 -1.02 -20.60 5.17
C LEU A 44 -2.03 -19.51 4.76
N THR A 45 -3.15 -19.44 5.46
CA THR A 45 -4.03 -18.26 5.40
C THR A 45 -3.20 -17.13 5.96
N GLY A 46 -2.53 -16.39 5.07
CA GLY A 46 -1.93 -15.13 5.41
C GLY A 46 -3.05 -14.28 5.98
N LEU A 47 -2.97 -13.97 7.28
CA LEU A 47 -3.73 -12.88 7.86
C LEU A 47 -3.27 -11.63 7.10
N ALA A 48 -4.03 -11.24 6.07
CA ALA A 48 -3.94 -9.90 5.53
C ALA A 48 -4.22 -8.99 6.73
N ASN A 49 -3.20 -8.34 7.23
CA ASN A 49 -3.36 -7.26 8.19
C ASN A 49 -4.10 -6.16 7.42
N ASP A 50 -5.41 -6.11 7.61
CA ASP A 50 -6.29 -5.08 7.03
C ASP A 50 -6.15 -3.77 7.84
N THR A 51 -4.89 -3.39 8.08
CA THR A 51 -4.57 -2.09 8.67
C THR A 51 -4.53 -1.08 7.53
N THR A 52 -5.59 -0.30 7.42
CA THR A 52 -5.59 0.88 6.54
C THR A 52 -4.39 1.75 6.92
N PRO A 53 -3.52 2.13 5.96
CA PRO A 53 -2.31 2.88 6.29
C PRO A 53 -2.62 4.27 6.83
N ASP A 54 -1.67 4.83 7.58
CA ASP A 54 -1.74 6.19 8.09
C ASP A 54 -1.67 7.19 6.93
N ILE A 55 -2.52 8.21 7.00
CA ILE A 55 -2.57 9.32 6.04
C ILE A 55 -2.17 10.63 6.75
N HIS A 56 -1.22 11.35 6.16
CA HIS A 56 -0.75 12.64 6.65
C HIS A 56 -1.34 13.77 5.81
N VAL A 57 -2.08 14.69 6.44
CA VAL A 57 -2.84 15.77 5.77
C VAL A 57 -2.24 17.13 6.09
N VAL A 58 -1.82 17.85 5.05
CA VAL A 58 -1.37 19.25 5.14
C VAL A 58 -2.49 20.16 4.66
N LYS A 59 -2.94 21.09 5.51
CA LYS A 59 -4.10 21.95 5.24
C LYS A 59 -3.98 23.34 5.86
N ASP A 60 -4.83 24.25 5.41
CA ASP A 60 -5.04 25.53 6.11
C ASP A 60 -5.76 25.27 7.45
N PRO A 61 -5.32 25.88 8.57
CA PRO A 61 -5.95 25.68 9.89
C PRO A 61 -7.44 26.07 9.93
N GLN A 62 -7.88 27.01 9.07
CA GLN A 62 -9.25 27.48 9.01
C GLN A 62 -10.12 26.73 8.01
N CYS A 63 -9.58 25.72 7.33
CA CYS A 63 -10.31 24.93 6.32
C CYS A 63 -11.33 23.99 6.97
N GLY A 64 -12.60 24.43 7.07
CA GLY A 64 -13.67 23.64 7.68
C GLY A 64 -14.04 22.38 6.91
N CYS A 65 -14.07 22.44 5.57
CA CYS A 65 -14.35 21.28 4.72
C CYS A 65 -13.22 20.24 4.78
N CYS A 66 -11.96 20.66 4.94
CA CYS A 66 -10.84 19.76 5.15
C CYS A 66 -11.02 18.95 6.45
N ASN A 67 -11.45 19.61 7.53
CA ASN A 67 -11.73 18.92 8.81
C ASN A 67 -12.89 17.92 8.67
N ALA A 68 -13.91 18.24 7.88
CA ALA A 68 -15.03 17.33 7.60
C ALA A 68 -14.56 16.10 6.81
N TRP A 69 -13.70 16.29 5.80
CA TRP A 69 -13.10 15.19 5.04
C TRP A 69 -12.22 14.28 5.91
N ILE A 70 -11.36 14.85 6.75
CA ILE A 70 -10.54 14.11 7.72
C ILE A 70 -11.41 13.21 8.59
N LYS A 71 -12.52 13.74 9.11
CA LYS A 71 -13.44 12.98 9.96
C LYS A 71 -14.09 11.79 9.23
N ILE A 72 -14.35 11.94 7.94
CA ILE A 72 -14.83 10.84 7.09
C ILE A 72 -13.74 9.76 6.98
N LEU A 73 -12.48 10.13 6.73
CA LEU A 73 -11.38 9.18 6.65
C LEU A 73 -11.18 8.40 7.95
N GLU A 74 -11.23 9.08 9.11
CA GLU A 74 -11.16 8.45 10.42
C GLU A 74 -12.30 7.43 10.62
N THR A 75 -13.52 7.79 10.19
CA THR A 75 -14.69 6.88 10.25
C THR A 75 -14.51 5.67 9.34
N GLU A 76 -13.82 5.84 8.22
CA GLU A 76 -13.49 4.80 7.26
C GLU A 76 -12.27 3.95 7.66
N GLY A 77 -11.67 4.22 8.83
CA GLY A 77 -10.63 3.42 9.45
C GLY A 77 -9.20 3.87 9.17
N PHE A 78 -8.98 5.02 8.53
CA PHE A 78 -7.63 5.56 8.36
C PHE A 78 -7.10 6.13 9.69
N GLY A 79 -5.83 5.88 9.97
CA GLY A 79 -5.08 6.66 10.95
C GLY A 79 -4.72 8.02 10.34
N VAL A 80 -5.26 9.13 10.89
CA VAL A 80 -5.02 10.45 10.28
C VAL A 80 -4.12 11.30 11.17
N THR A 81 -3.06 11.85 10.59
CA THR A 81 -2.24 12.91 11.18
C THR A 81 -2.41 14.19 10.38
N THR A 82 -2.37 15.35 11.04
CA THR A 82 -2.61 16.64 10.40
C THR A 82 -1.49 17.61 10.66
N GLU A 83 -1.17 18.42 9.65
CA GLU A 83 -0.25 19.56 9.73
C GLU A 83 -0.95 20.81 9.22
N ASP A 84 -1.01 21.83 10.06
CA ASP A 84 -1.52 23.15 9.67
C ASP A 84 -0.43 23.95 8.96
N SER A 85 -0.75 24.48 7.78
CA SER A 85 0.18 25.20 6.93
C SER A 85 -0.41 26.50 6.39
N SER A 86 0.43 27.52 6.17
CA SER A 86 0.00 28.71 5.46
C SER A 86 -0.25 28.40 3.98
N SER A 87 -1.09 29.20 3.32
CA SER A 87 -1.42 29.00 1.91
C SER A 87 -0.19 28.98 0.98
N SER A 88 0.86 29.75 1.31
CA SER A 88 2.11 29.75 0.53
C SER A 88 2.89 28.44 0.68
N LEU A 89 3.08 27.97 1.90
CA LEU A 89 3.77 26.72 2.17
C LEU A 89 2.99 25.49 1.66
N LEU A 90 1.66 25.53 1.78
CA LEU A 90 0.81 24.50 1.22
C LEU A 90 0.93 24.43 -0.31
N THR A 91 1.02 25.59 -0.98
CA THR A 91 1.23 25.64 -2.44
C THR A 91 2.60 25.06 -2.82
N GLU A 92 3.65 25.38 -2.07
CA GLU A 92 4.98 24.84 -2.28
C GLU A 92 4.97 23.30 -2.09
N PHE A 93 4.36 22.82 -1.02
CA PHE A 93 4.18 21.37 -0.78
C PHE A 93 3.45 20.65 -1.92
N LYS A 94 2.42 21.27 -2.52
CA LYS A 94 1.72 20.72 -3.69
C LYS A 94 2.64 20.59 -4.90
N ILE A 95 3.42 21.64 -5.19
CA ILE A 95 4.37 21.66 -6.30
C ILE A 95 5.44 20.59 -6.11
N GLU A 96 6.03 20.50 -4.92
CA GLU A 96 7.03 19.49 -4.57
C GLU A 96 6.47 18.07 -4.64
N SER A 97 5.18 17.91 -4.37
CA SER A 97 4.47 16.65 -4.49
C SER A 97 4.16 16.24 -5.93
N GLY A 98 4.47 17.10 -6.92
CA GLY A 98 4.22 16.84 -8.33
C GLY A 98 2.76 17.01 -8.75
N ILE A 99 1.95 17.77 -7.98
CA ILE A 99 0.54 17.99 -8.28
C ILE A 99 0.43 19.03 -9.41
N PRO A 100 -0.20 18.70 -10.56
CA PRO A 100 -0.44 19.65 -11.63
C PRO A 100 -1.29 20.82 -11.16
N LYS A 101 -1.00 22.03 -11.66
CA LYS A 101 -1.65 23.27 -11.17
C LYS A 101 -3.18 23.23 -11.33
N ASP A 102 -3.68 22.64 -12.39
CA ASP A 102 -5.10 22.47 -12.70
C ASP A 102 -5.78 21.39 -11.84
N MET A 103 -5.00 20.57 -11.14
CA MET A 103 -5.49 19.55 -10.20
C MET A 103 -5.50 20.03 -8.75
N MET A 104 -4.96 21.20 -8.44
CA MET A 104 -4.87 21.70 -7.06
C MET A 104 -6.24 22.01 -6.45
N SER A 105 -6.38 21.68 -5.16
CA SER A 105 -7.57 21.89 -4.34
C SER A 105 -7.21 22.49 -2.98
N CYS A 106 -8.03 22.31 -1.93
CA CYS A 106 -7.86 23.02 -0.65
C CYS A 106 -6.86 22.37 0.31
N HIS A 107 -6.56 21.07 0.18
CA HIS A 107 -5.59 20.36 1.03
C HIS A 107 -4.88 19.28 0.22
N THR A 108 -3.77 18.80 0.78
CA THR A 108 -3.00 17.70 0.21
C THR A 108 -2.70 16.68 1.30
N ALA A 109 -2.83 15.41 1.02
CA ALA A 109 -2.41 14.35 1.92
C ALA A 109 -1.37 13.43 1.27
N LYS A 110 -0.64 12.70 2.11
CA LYS A 110 0.29 11.64 1.71
C LYS A 110 -0.15 10.32 2.36
N VAL A 111 -0.23 9.28 1.58
CA VAL A 111 -0.53 7.92 2.04
C VAL A 111 0.23 6.93 1.19
N ASP A 112 1.00 6.06 1.83
CA ASP A 112 1.66 4.92 1.19
C ASP A 112 2.44 5.23 -0.11
N GLY A 113 3.07 6.42 -0.14
CA GLY A 113 3.86 6.93 -1.27
C GLY A 113 3.07 7.75 -2.30
N TYR A 114 1.74 7.78 -2.23
CA TYR A 114 0.88 8.58 -3.09
C TYR A 114 0.52 9.91 -2.45
N PHE A 115 0.25 10.92 -3.28
CA PHE A 115 -0.48 12.09 -2.82
C PHE A 115 -2.00 11.89 -2.99
N ILE A 116 -2.78 12.57 -2.15
CA ILE A 116 -4.23 12.72 -2.28
C ILE A 116 -4.54 14.21 -2.23
N GLU A 117 -5.07 14.73 -3.31
CA GLU A 117 -5.36 16.15 -3.45
C GLU A 117 -6.87 16.41 -3.41
N GLY A 118 -7.30 17.24 -2.45
CA GLY A 118 -8.71 17.58 -2.30
C GLY A 118 -9.60 16.46 -1.79
N HIS A 119 -10.89 16.55 -2.08
CA HIS A 119 -11.95 15.76 -1.47
C HIS A 119 -12.13 14.38 -2.12
N VAL A 120 -11.05 13.60 -2.24
CA VAL A 120 -11.08 12.24 -2.78
C VAL A 120 -11.84 11.31 -1.84
N PRO A 121 -12.79 10.51 -2.34
CA PRO A 121 -13.50 9.53 -1.53
C PRO A 121 -12.58 8.46 -0.92
N ALA A 122 -12.85 8.05 0.32
CA ALA A 122 -12.08 7.04 1.04
C ALA A 122 -12.00 5.70 0.28
N THR A 123 -13.07 5.34 -0.43
CA THR A 123 -13.13 4.13 -1.28
C THR A 123 -12.12 4.16 -2.42
N ASP A 124 -11.91 5.34 -3.03
CA ASP A 124 -10.94 5.51 -4.11
C ASP A 124 -9.51 5.49 -3.57
N ILE A 125 -9.27 6.05 -2.38
CA ILE A 125 -7.97 5.97 -1.70
C ILE A 125 -7.64 4.50 -1.38
N LYS A 126 -8.59 3.74 -0.82
CA LYS A 126 -8.43 2.30 -0.54
C LYS A 126 -8.12 1.52 -1.81
N ARG A 127 -8.81 1.82 -2.91
CA ARG A 127 -8.56 1.20 -4.23
C ARG A 127 -7.18 1.53 -4.77
N LEU A 128 -6.75 2.80 -4.71
CA LEU A 128 -5.40 3.21 -5.11
C LEU A 128 -4.32 2.42 -4.38
N ILE A 129 -4.47 2.29 -3.05
CA ILE A 129 -3.51 1.58 -2.20
C ILE A 129 -3.50 0.07 -2.52
N ALA A 130 -4.66 -0.52 -2.78
CA ALA A 130 -4.79 -1.94 -3.10
C ALA A 130 -4.22 -2.29 -4.48
N ASP A 131 -4.50 -1.46 -5.49
CA ASP A 131 -4.14 -1.69 -6.89
C ASP A 131 -2.69 -1.33 -7.20
N ARG A 132 -2.07 -0.45 -6.39
CA ARG A 132 -0.66 -0.02 -6.55
C ARG A 132 -0.29 0.42 -7.97
N PRO A 133 -1.08 1.26 -8.65
CA PRO A 133 -0.75 1.70 -10.00
C PRO A 133 0.53 2.56 -10.01
N ASP A 134 1.21 2.59 -11.17
CA ASP A 134 2.31 3.54 -11.40
C ASP A 134 1.73 4.95 -11.60
N ALA A 135 1.70 5.72 -10.50
CA ALA A 135 1.11 7.04 -10.42
C ALA A 135 1.72 7.87 -9.28
N LEU A 136 1.56 9.17 -9.32
CA LEU A 136 1.90 10.08 -8.24
C LEU A 136 0.79 10.15 -7.18
N GLY A 137 -0.48 10.02 -7.58
CA GLY A 137 -1.61 10.07 -6.65
C GLY A 137 -2.96 10.30 -7.31
N LEU A 138 -3.95 10.66 -6.49
CA LEU A 138 -5.30 11.03 -6.91
C LEU A 138 -5.60 12.49 -6.61
N ALA A 139 -6.45 13.09 -7.45
CA ALA A 139 -6.91 14.46 -7.29
C ALA A 139 -8.41 14.61 -7.55
N VAL A 140 -9.07 15.42 -6.73
CA VAL A 140 -10.37 16.02 -7.01
C VAL A 140 -10.13 17.53 -7.11
N PRO A 141 -10.01 18.10 -8.33
CA PRO A 141 -9.75 19.51 -8.51
C PRO A 141 -10.92 20.34 -8.03
N ALA A 142 -10.67 21.57 -7.65
CA ALA A 142 -11.65 22.48 -7.07
C ALA A 142 -12.27 21.92 -5.76
N MET A 143 -13.54 22.15 -5.53
CA MET A 143 -14.29 21.73 -4.33
C MET A 143 -15.74 21.42 -4.71
N PRO A 144 -15.99 20.33 -5.48
CA PRO A 144 -17.33 20.01 -5.98
C PRO A 144 -18.29 19.77 -4.82
N TYR A 145 -19.46 20.41 -4.90
CA TYR A 145 -20.50 20.25 -3.86
C TYR A 145 -20.97 18.82 -3.76
N GLY A 146 -21.14 18.32 -2.54
CA GLY A 146 -21.51 16.93 -2.27
C GLY A 146 -20.40 15.89 -2.40
N SER A 147 -19.15 16.33 -2.74
CA SER A 147 -17.96 15.48 -2.52
C SER A 147 -17.71 15.30 -1.01
N PRO A 148 -16.95 14.28 -0.57
CA PRO A 148 -16.76 14.00 0.85
C PRO A 148 -16.31 15.22 1.66
N GLY A 149 -17.12 15.67 2.61
CA GLY A 149 -16.85 16.85 3.43
C GLY A 149 -17.31 18.20 2.82
N MET A 150 -17.88 18.18 1.61
CA MET A 150 -18.34 19.38 0.87
C MET A 150 -19.87 19.49 0.79
N GLY A 151 -20.58 19.00 1.77
CA GLY A 151 -22.05 19.02 1.80
C GLY A 151 -22.67 17.62 1.71
N PRO A 152 -24.01 17.55 1.64
CA PRO A 152 -24.73 16.29 1.58
C PRO A 152 -24.54 15.59 0.22
N GLU A 153 -24.33 14.29 0.26
CA GLU A 153 -24.08 13.49 -0.95
C GLU A 153 -25.32 13.40 -1.87
N ASP A 154 -26.53 13.47 -1.31
CA ASP A 154 -27.78 13.44 -2.07
C ASP A 154 -28.05 14.71 -2.90
N GLU A 155 -27.25 15.76 -2.67
CA GLU A 155 -27.23 17.01 -3.47
C GLU A 155 -25.97 17.11 -4.35
N ARG A 156 -25.18 16.04 -4.45
CA ARG A 156 -23.89 16.04 -5.16
C ARG A 156 -24.01 16.51 -6.62
N GLU A 157 -23.19 17.47 -7.00
CA GLU A 157 -22.89 17.77 -8.40
C GLU A 157 -21.97 16.68 -9.01
N ALA A 158 -21.97 16.56 -10.34
CA ALA A 158 -21.08 15.61 -10.99
C ALA A 158 -19.61 16.04 -10.83
N TYR A 159 -18.72 15.11 -10.52
CA TYR A 159 -17.28 15.35 -10.48
C TYR A 159 -16.50 14.10 -10.84
N ASP A 160 -15.23 14.29 -11.17
CA ASP A 160 -14.27 13.23 -11.45
C ASP A 160 -13.16 13.18 -10.39
N VAL A 161 -12.75 11.98 -10.06
CA VAL A 161 -11.47 11.72 -9.41
C VAL A 161 -10.47 11.41 -10.51
N PHE A 162 -9.37 12.13 -10.54
CA PHE A 162 -8.29 11.95 -11.50
C PHE A 162 -7.13 11.17 -10.87
N ILE A 163 -6.53 10.28 -11.65
CA ILE A 163 -5.21 9.71 -11.34
C ILE A 163 -4.16 10.53 -12.07
N VAL A 164 -3.12 10.91 -11.34
CA VAL A 164 -1.97 11.65 -11.89
C VAL A 164 -0.81 10.67 -12.04
N ARG A 165 -0.39 10.45 -13.28
CA ARG A 165 0.69 9.55 -13.64
C ARG A 165 2.07 10.14 -13.33
N THR A 166 3.09 9.30 -13.28
CA THR A 166 4.47 9.69 -13.00
C THR A 166 5.06 10.64 -14.07
N ASP A 167 4.52 10.63 -15.29
CA ASP A 167 4.86 11.57 -16.37
C ASP A 167 4.07 12.89 -16.32
N GLY A 168 3.17 13.06 -15.33
CA GLY A 168 2.29 14.20 -15.16
C GLY A 168 0.98 14.14 -15.96
N ALA A 169 0.74 13.08 -16.73
CA ALA A 169 -0.54 12.89 -17.42
C ALA A 169 -1.68 12.64 -16.39
N THR A 170 -2.87 13.13 -16.71
CA THR A 170 -4.05 12.95 -15.88
C THR A 170 -5.12 12.17 -16.63
N GLU A 171 -5.74 11.21 -15.94
CA GLU A 171 -6.81 10.35 -16.47
C GLU A 171 -7.94 10.27 -15.44
N VAL A 172 -9.17 10.08 -15.91
CA VAL A 172 -10.29 9.84 -14.99
C VAL A 172 -10.12 8.47 -14.34
N PHE A 173 -9.97 8.47 -13.01
CA PHE A 173 -9.91 7.28 -12.18
C PHE A 173 -11.30 6.80 -11.81
N GLN A 174 -12.20 7.73 -11.44
CA GLN A 174 -13.59 7.46 -11.09
C GLN A 174 -14.47 8.65 -11.44
N HIS A 175 -15.62 8.37 -12.04
CA HIS A 175 -16.67 9.35 -12.29
C HIS A 175 -17.78 9.24 -11.24
N TYR A 176 -18.14 10.37 -10.65
CA TYR A 176 -19.27 10.51 -9.74
C TYR A 176 -20.37 11.35 -10.42
N PRO A 177 -21.47 10.75 -10.85
CA PRO A 177 -22.55 11.48 -11.52
C PRO A 177 -23.28 12.40 -10.53
N LYS A 178 -23.99 13.39 -11.06
CA LYS A 178 -24.88 14.25 -10.26
C LYS A 178 -25.89 13.39 -9.48
N ALA A 179 -26.09 13.71 -8.19
CA ALA A 179 -27.06 13.01 -7.35
C ALA A 179 -28.49 13.15 -7.89
N GLY A 180 -29.34 12.15 -7.61
CA GLY A 180 -30.74 12.14 -8.04
C GLY A 180 -30.97 11.74 -9.50
N ILE A 181 -29.96 11.56 -10.33
CA ILE A 181 -30.08 10.96 -11.67
C ILE A 181 -29.92 9.44 -11.51
N ARG A 182 -31.04 8.73 -11.49
CA ARG A 182 -31.06 7.26 -11.66
C ARG A 182 -30.77 6.95 -13.12
N VAL A 183 -29.61 6.36 -13.39
CA VAL A 183 -29.24 5.82 -14.69
C VAL A 183 -29.88 4.43 -14.86
#